data_9700c3783cf82a982e79b4b31ac55f49
#
_entry.id   9700c3783cf82a982e79b4b31ac55f49
#
_cell.length_a   1.000
_cell.length_b   1.000
_cell.length_c   1.000
_cell.angle_alpha   90.00
_cell.angle_beta   90.00
_cell.angle_gamma   90.00
#
_symmetry.space_group_name_H-M   'P 1'
#
loop_
_entity.id
_entity.type
_entity.pdbx_description
1 polymer ?
#
loop_
_entity_poly.entity_id
_entity_poly.type
_entity_poly.pdbx_seq_one_letter_code
_entity_poly.pdbx_strand_id
1 'polypeptide(L)'
;SILFAEHYIRSWAEEILLYEKAANNIPDNVDVEKLVENYRKALIMHTYQQELINQKLINDIPEQEIADYYEKNKELFKLENPLIKGLFIKVPLTAPQLNNVRRWYKTEKQDAVESLEKYSLQNAVKYEYFYDKWVSVTDILDMIPLKVDTPEEYVNKHRQVELKDTAFYYFLNVSDYRGVGEEKPYEFARSEVKDLLVNQKRVNFMEQVKSDLYQQAVDKKKIIYNY
;
A
#
# COMPACT_ATOMS: atom_id res chain seq x y z
N SER A 1 -34.11 23.05 -8.44
CA SER A 1 -33.27 23.43 -9.58
C SER A 1 -33.04 24.94 -9.72
N ILE A 2 -34.08 25.79 -9.49
CA ILE A 2 -33.95 27.27 -9.53
C ILE A 2 -32.98 27.76 -8.45
N LEU A 3 -33.17 27.33 -7.20
CA LEU A 3 -32.27 27.68 -6.08
C LEU A 3 -30.79 27.29 -6.31
N PHE A 4 -30.58 26.20 -7.00
CA PHE A 4 -29.20 25.76 -7.36
C PHE A 4 -28.59 26.71 -8.42
N ALA A 5 -29.36 27.11 -9.42
CA ALA A 5 -28.93 28.05 -10.45
C ALA A 5 -28.64 29.43 -9.86
N GLU A 6 -29.51 29.93 -8.97
CA GLU A 6 -29.30 31.20 -8.26
C GLU A 6 -28.04 31.19 -7.39
N HIS A 7 -27.80 30.10 -6.66
CA HIS A 7 -26.60 29.95 -5.85
C HIS A 7 -25.35 29.93 -6.73
N TYR A 8 -25.35 29.20 -7.85
CA TYR A 8 -24.24 29.14 -8.80
C TYR A 8 -23.93 30.52 -9.40
N ILE A 9 -24.96 31.25 -9.88
CA ILE A 9 -24.82 32.59 -10.45
C ILE A 9 -24.28 33.57 -9.43
N ARG A 10 -24.75 33.49 -8.20
CA ARG A 10 -24.26 34.33 -7.11
C ARG A 10 -22.79 34.06 -6.78
N SER A 11 -22.44 32.81 -6.61
CA SER A 11 -21.04 32.41 -6.35
C SER A 11 -20.09 32.87 -7.46
N TRP A 12 -20.49 32.71 -8.72
CA TRP A 12 -19.75 33.19 -9.87
C TRP A 12 -19.60 34.73 -9.89
N ALA A 13 -20.67 35.47 -9.60
CA ALA A 13 -20.62 36.91 -9.54
C ALA A 13 -19.72 37.41 -8.38
N GLU A 14 -19.82 36.79 -7.21
CA GLU A 14 -18.97 37.10 -6.04
C GLU A 14 -17.48 36.87 -6.36
N GLU A 15 -17.13 35.82 -7.09
CA GLU A 15 -15.77 35.52 -7.53
C GLU A 15 -15.21 36.60 -8.48
N ILE A 16 -16.01 37.01 -9.49
CA ILE A 16 -15.62 38.09 -10.41
C ILE A 16 -15.41 39.42 -9.68
N LEU A 17 -16.35 39.80 -8.83
CA LEU A 17 -16.28 41.06 -8.08
C LEU A 17 -15.08 41.07 -7.12
N LEU A 18 -14.79 39.95 -6.49
CA LEU A 18 -13.62 39.80 -5.64
C LEU A 18 -12.33 39.90 -6.45
N TYR A 19 -12.27 39.25 -7.62
CA TYR A 19 -11.12 39.32 -8.52
C TYR A 19 -10.86 40.74 -9.01
N GLU A 20 -11.86 41.48 -9.48
CA GLU A 20 -11.74 42.87 -9.90
C GLU A 20 -11.21 43.78 -8.79
N LYS A 21 -11.73 43.60 -7.58
CA LYS A 21 -11.26 44.33 -6.42
C LYS A 21 -9.83 43.97 -6.03
N ALA A 22 -9.49 42.66 -6.04
CA ALA A 22 -8.19 42.17 -5.69
C ALA A 22 -7.12 42.64 -6.70
N ALA A 23 -7.40 42.60 -8.00
CA ALA A 23 -6.50 43.03 -9.07
C ALA A 23 -6.03 44.46 -8.90
N ASN A 24 -6.87 45.34 -8.37
CA ASN A 24 -6.57 46.74 -8.14
C ASN A 24 -5.95 47.05 -6.75
N ASN A 25 -5.81 46.03 -5.88
CA ASN A 25 -5.34 46.16 -4.51
C ASN A 25 -4.20 45.19 -4.17
N ILE A 26 -3.54 44.61 -5.15
CA ILE A 26 -2.36 43.76 -4.92
C ILE A 26 -1.22 44.65 -4.39
N PRO A 27 -0.52 44.26 -3.32
CA PRO A 27 0.63 44.98 -2.81
C PRO A 27 1.75 45.11 -3.85
N ASP A 28 2.41 46.27 -3.96
CA ASP A 28 3.48 46.57 -4.93
C ASP A 28 4.67 45.59 -4.84
N ASN A 29 4.87 44.92 -3.70
CA ASN A 29 5.92 43.92 -3.51
C ASN A 29 5.57 42.52 -4.06
N VAL A 30 4.36 42.32 -4.59
CA VAL A 30 3.93 41.07 -5.20
C VAL A 30 3.96 41.17 -6.71
N ASP A 31 4.97 40.56 -7.31
CA ASP A 31 5.10 40.48 -8.77
C ASP A 31 4.34 39.25 -9.30
N VAL A 32 3.06 39.46 -9.59
CA VAL A 32 2.15 38.41 -10.10
C VAL A 32 2.63 37.86 -11.45
N GLU A 33 3.11 38.73 -12.35
CA GLU A 33 3.60 38.32 -13.67
C GLU A 33 4.79 37.38 -13.55
N LYS A 34 5.71 37.66 -12.64
CA LYS A 34 6.85 36.80 -12.36
C LYS A 34 6.42 35.46 -11.78
N LEU A 35 5.42 35.44 -10.89
CA LEU A 35 4.86 34.21 -10.33
C LEU A 35 4.20 33.36 -11.43
N VAL A 36 3.39 33.97 -12.30
CA VAL A 36 2.75 33.29 -13.44
C VAL A 36 3.80 32.72 -14.39
N GLU A 37 4.84 33.48 -14.72
CA GLU A 37 5.91 33.01 -15.61
C GLU A 37 6.70 31.86 -15.00
N ASN A 38 7.01 31.91 -13.71
CA ASN A 38 7.66 30.81 -13.01
C ASN A 38 6.79 29.55 -13.00
N TYR A 39 5.49 29.70 -12.76
CA TYR A 39 4.55 28.60 -12.79
C TYR A 39 4.43 27.99 -14.19
N ARG A 40 4.35 28.84 -15.23
CA ARG A 40 4.34 28.41 -16.64
C ARG A 40 5.58 27.57 -16.97
N LYS A 41 6.78 28.03 -16.60
CA LYS A 41 8.02 27.28 -16.82
C LYS A 41 8.01 25.94 -16.10
N ALA A 42 7.60 25.91 -14.84
CA ALA A 42 7.50 24.68 -14.05
C ALA A 42 6.53 23.69 -14.69
N LEU A 43 5.37 24.16 -15.13
CA LEU A 43 4.36 23.31 -15.78
C LEU A 43 4.85 22.72 -17.10
N ILE A 44 5.48 23.54 -17.96
CA ILE A 44 6.06 23.09 -19.23
C ILE A 44 7.15 22.04 -18.99
N MET A 45 8.07 22.29 -18.05
CA MET A 45 9.13 21.35 -17.71
C MET A 45 8.55 20.04 -17.16
N HIS A 46 7.60 20.13 -16.25
CA HIS A 46 6.95 18.95 -15.67
C HIS A 46 6.24 18.12 -16.75
N THR A 47 5.42 18.75 -17.59
CA THR A 47 4.70 18.08 -18.68
C THR A 47 5.65 17.38 -19.65
N TYR A 48 6.72 18.06 -20.04
CA TYR A 48 7.74 17.50 -20.92
C TYR A 48 8.48 16.31 -20.28
N GLN A 49 8.84 16.43 -19.00
CA GLN A 49 9.49 15.33 -18.27
C GLN A 49 8.59 14.10 -18.18
N GLN A 50 7.30 14.28 -17.87
CA GLN A 50 6.34 13.17 -17.84
C GLN A 50 6.22 12.51 -19.21
N GLU A 51 6.15 13.29 -20.27
CA GLU A 51 6.06 12.76 -21.64
C GLU A 51 7.31 11.99 -22.05
N LEU A 52 8.51 12.48 -21.72
CA LEU A 52 9.76 11.75 -21.94
C LEU A 52 9.81 10.43 -21.20
N ILE A 53 9.38 10.42 -19.92
CA ILE A 53 9.32 9.20 -19.11
C ILE A 53 8.37 8.19 -19.77
N ASN A 54 7.17 8.63 -20.17
CA ASN A 54 6.17 7.77 -20.78
C ASN A 54 6.64 7.18 -22.12
N GLN A 55 7.36 7.96 -22.92
CA GLN A 55 7.81 7.53 -24.25
C GLN A 55 9.08 6.68 -24.24
N LYS A 56 10.01 6.97 -23.33
CA LYS A 56 11.37 6.40 -23.39
C LYS A 56 11.73 5.48 -22.24
N LEU A 57 11.05 5.60 -21.10
CA LEU A 57 11.35 4.77 -19.95
C LEU A 57 10.45 3.53 -19.92
N ILE A 58 11.07 2.37 -20.05
CA ILE A 58 10.39 1.10 -19.81
C ILE A 58 10.28 0.92 -18.30
N ASN A 59 9.05 1.01 -17.78
CA ASN A 59 8.76 0.85 -16.34
C ASN A 59 8.70 -0.62 -15.90
N ASP A 60 9.18 -1.55 -16.74
CA ASP A 60 9.25 -2.96 -16.36
C ASP A 60 10.55 -3.22 -15.59
N ILE A 61 10.39 -3.71 -14.38
CA ILE A 61 11.49 -4.11 -13.51
C ILE A 61 11.50 -5.64 -13.49
N PRO A 62 12.60 -6.28 -13.92
CA PRO A 62 12.72 -7.73 -13.84
C PRO A 62 12.54 -8.22 -12.39
N GLU A 63 11.84 -9.32 -12.21
CA GLU A 63 11.58 -9.91 -10.89
C GLU A 63 12.88 -10.17 -10.11
N GLN A 64 13.91 -10.59 -10.81
CA GLN A 64 15.22 -10.82 -10.20
C GLN A 64 15.82 -9.52 -9.61
N GLU A 65 15.66 -8.38 -10.28
CA GLU A 65 16.15 -7.08 -9.79
C GLU A 65 15.40 -6.66 -8.52
N ILE A 66 14.08 -6.94 -8.45
CA ILE A 66 13.26 -6.67 -7.27
C ILE A 66 13.73 -7.54 -6.10
N ALA A 67 13.92 -8.85 -6.34
CA ALA A 67 14.36 -9.79 -5.33
C ALA A 67 15.76 -9.46 -4.81
N ASP A 68 16.71 -9.16 -5.72
CA ASP A 68 18.08 -8.80 -5.36
C ASP A 68 18.15 -7.51 -4.54
N TYR A 69 17.33 -6.52 -4.90
CA TYR A 69 17.24 -5.26 -4.14
C TYR A 69 16.70 -5.50 -2.73
N TYR A 70 15.60 -6.28 -2.63
CA TYR A 70 15.04 -6.64 -1.33
C TYR A 70 16.06 -7.36 -0.46
N GLU A 71 16.74 -8.40 -0.98
CA GLU A 71 17.72 -9.17 -0.22
C GLU A 71 18.88 -8.31 0.33
N LYS A 72 19.32 -7.30 -0.44
CA LYS A 72 20.39 -6.39 -0.04
C LYS A 72 19.97 -5.32 0.95
N ASN A 73 18.65 -5.06 1.08
CA ASN A 73 18.13 -3.91 1.82
C ASN A 73 16.95 -4.31 2.75
N LYS A 74 16.91 -5.55 3.23
CA LYS A 74 15.81 -6.07 4.07
C LYS A 74 15.49 -5.20 5.29
N GLU A 75 16.53 -4.59 5.85
CA GLU A 75 16.41 -3.73 7.02
C GLU A 75 15.60 -2.45 6.77
N LEU A 76 15.42 -2.05 5.50
CA LEU A 76 14.60 -0.91 5.12
C LEU A 76 13.11 -1.24 5.11
N PHE A 77 12.76 -2.51 4.92
CA PHE A 77 11.37 -2.97 4.78
C PHE A 77 10.87 -3.56 6.10
N LYS A 78 10.22 -2.73 6.91
CA LYS A 78 9.68 -3.11 8.22
C LYS A 78 8.17 -3.23 8.20
N LEU A 79 7.65 -4.17 8.98
CA LEU A 79 6.22 -4.35 9.14
C LEU A 79 5.62 -3.20 9.95
N GLU A 80 4.55 -2.62 9.44
CA GLU A 80 3.71 -1.66 10.14
C GLU A 80 2.59 -2.36 10.93
N ASN A 81 2.17 -3.53 10.45
CA ASN A 81 1.16 -4.37 11.08
C ASN A 81 1.67 -5.80 11.20
N PRO A 82 1.30 -6.53 12.25
CA PRO A 82 1.76 -7.89 12.46
C PRO A 82 1.16 -8.85 11.44
N LEU A 83 1.92 -9.90 11.12
CA LEU A 83 1.54 -10.97 10.21
C LEU A 83 1.55 -12.31 10.92
N ILE A 84 0.70 -13.22 10.45
CA ILE A 84 0.63 -14.61 10.91
C ILE A 84 0.60 -15.61 9.76
N LYS A 85 1.06 -16.82 10.07
CA LYS A 85 0.76 -18.04 9.31
C LYS A 85 -0.10 -18.95 10.15
N GLY A 86 -0.99 -19.72 9.52
CA GLY A 86 -1.87 -20.59 10.30
C GLY A 86 -3.10 -21.08 9.56
N LEU A 87 -4.14 -21.30 10.34
CA LEU A 87 -5.43 -21.76 9.85
C LEU A 87 -6.54 -21.18 10.72
N PHE A 88 -7.62 -20.75 10.10
CA PHE A 88 -8.84 -20.31 10.76
C PHE A 88 -10.06 -21.06 10.25
N ILE A 89 -10.95 -21.49 11.18
CA ILE A 89 -12.24 -22.07 10.82
C ILE A 89 -13.35 -21.56 11.74
N LYS A 90 -14.47 -21.21 11.15
CA LYS A 90 -15.71 -20.81 11.82
C LYS A 90 -16.80 -21.82 11.50
N VAL A 91 -17.41 -22.43 12.53
CA VAL A 91 -18.45 -23.44 12.36
C VAL A 91 -19.67 -23.14 13.24
N PRO A 92 -20.90 -23.50 12.80
CA PRO A 92 -22.10 -23.38 13.65
C PRO A 92 -21.96 -24.18 14.94
N LEU A 93 -22.61 -23.76 16.03
CA LEU A 93 -22.65 -24.54 17.28
C LEU A 93 -23.28 -25.93 17.09
N THR A 94 -24.14 -26.08 16.10
CA THR A 94 -24.84 -27.34 15.74
C THR A 94 -24.03 -28.22 14.79
N ALA A 95 -22.83 -27.79 14.37
CA ALA A 95 -22.03 -28.58 13.45
C ALA A 95 -21.64 -29.93 14.05
N PRO A 96 -21.65 -31.01 13.24
CA PRO A 96 -21.32 -32.34 13.74
C PRO A 96 -19.82 -32.47 14.03
N GLN A 97 -19.43 -33.44 14.83
CA GLN A 97 -18.03 -33.84 15.03
C GLN A 97 -17.09 -32.73 15.54
N LEU A 98 -17.57 -31.80 16.32
CA LEU A 98 -16.78 -30.69 16.88
C LEU A 98 -15.51 -31.15 17.63
N ASN A 99 -15.55 -32.31 18.27
CA ASN A 99 -14.36 -32.89 18.94
C ASN A 99 -13.24 -33.24 17.94
N ASN A 100 -13.59 -33.62 16.72
CA ASN A 100 -12.61 -33.82 15.65
C ASN A 100 -12.01 -32.49 15.19
N VAL A 101 -12.83 -31.45 15.01
CA VAL A 101 -12.37 -30.10 14.69
C VAL A 101 -11.37 -29.60 15.73
N ARG A 102 -11.69 -29.77 17.04
CA ARG A 102 -10.79 -29.38 18.16
C ARG A 102 -9.46 -30.13 18.14
N ARG A 103 -9.41 -31.32 17.60
CA ARG A 103 -8.18 -32.10 17.47
C ARG A 103 -7.39 -31.66 16.21
N TRP A 104 -8.08 -31.49 15.09
CA TRP A 104 -7.45 -31.20 13.80
C TRP A 104 -6.87 -29.78 13.73
N TYR A 105 -7.58 -28.75 14.24
CA TYR A 105 -7.10 -27.38 14.12
C TYR A 105 -5.82 -27.09 14.90
N LYS A 106 -5.45 -27.93 15.87
CA LYS A 106 -4.28 -27.74 16.75
C LYS A 106 -2.95 -28.17 16.14
N THR A 107 -2.98 -28.73 14.95
CA THR A 107 -1.78 -29.31 14.32
C THR A 107 -1.70 -28.96 12.83
N GLU A 108 -0.48 -28.84 12.34
CA GLU A 108 -0.15 -28.60 10.93
C GLU A 108 0.04 -29.91 10.15
N LYS A 109 -0.20 -31.06 10.77
CA LYS A 109 -0.06 -32.35 10.09
C LYS A 109 -1.00 -32.42 8.90
N GLN A 110 -0.48 -32.88 7.77
CA GLN A 110 -1.21 -32.91 6.51
C GLN A 110 -2.54 -33.67 6.60
N ASP A 111 -2.57 -34.81 7.27
CA ASP A 111 -3.79 -35.63 7.47
C ASP A 111 -4.89 -34.88 8.24
N ALA A 112 -4.49 -34.06 9.23
CA ALA A 112 -5.43 -33.25 10.01
C ALA A 112 -5.93 -32.05 9.19
N VAL A 113 -5.05 -31.40 8.45
CA VAL A 113 -5.39 -30.26 7.55
C VAL A 113 -6.35 -30.75 6.46
N GLU A 114 -6.06 -31.87 5.79
CA GLU A 114 -6.94 -32.43 4.76
C GLU A 114 -8.31 -32.86 5.33
N SER A 115 -8.31 -33.39 6.55
CA SER A 115 -9.57 -33.76 7.24
C SER A 115 -10.41 -32.52 7.56
N LEU A 116 -9.75 -31.43 8.00
CA LEU A 116 -10.40 -30.19 8.31
C LEU A 116 -10.91 -29.46 7.05
N GLU A 117 -10.15 -29.51 5.97
CA GLU A 117 -10.55 -28.98 4.67
C GLU A 117 -11.80 -29.68 4.14
N LYS A 118 -11.80 -31.04 4.11
CA LYS A 118 -12.96 -31.82 3.70
C LYS A 118 -14.17 -31.53 4.58
N TYR A 119 -13.96 -31.42 5.90
CA TYR A 119 -15.00 -31.07 6.85
C TYR A 119 -15.57 -29.67 6.57
N SER A 120 -14.71 -28.72 6.27
CA SER A 120 -15.07 -27.33 6.06
C SER A 120 -16.02 -27.13 4.89
N LEU A 121 -15.85 -27.88 3.80
CA LEU A 121 -16.70 -27.81 2.61
C LEU A 121 -18.19 -28.01 2.90
N GLN A 122 -18.52 -28.79 3.93
CA GLN A 122 -19.90 -29.14 4.27
C GLN A 122 -20.43 -28.44 5.53
N ASN A 123 -19.55 -28.07 6.44
CA ASN A 123 -19.94 -27.67 7.80
C ASN A 123 -19.42 -26.30 8.25
N ALA A 124 -18.45 -25.69 7.54
CA ALA A 124 -17.92 -24.41 7.95
C ALA A 124 -18.64 -23.24 7.27
N VAL A 125 -18.78 -22.16 8.01
CA VAL A 125 -19.22 -20.87 7.47
C VAL A 125 -18.02 -20.12 6.84
N LYS A 126 -16.84 -20.32 7.41
CA LYS A 126 -15.59 -19.77 6.92
C LYS A 126 -14.44 -20.73 7.21
N TYR A 127 -13.55 -20.87 6.26
CA TYR A 127 -12.31 -21.62 6.37
C TYR A 127 -11.21 -20.87 5.64
N GLU A 128 -10.11 -20.59 6.31
CA GLU A 128 -8.94 -19.92 5.76
C GLU A 128 -7.69 -20.76 6.08
N TYR A 129 -7.01 -21.21 5.05
CA TYR A 129 -5.72 -21.87 5.13
C TYR A 129 -4.62 -20.90 4.72
N PHE A 130 -3.66 -20.65 5.60
CA PHE A 130 -2.55 -19.72 5.38
C PHE A 130 -1.24 -20.17 6.04
N TYR A 131 -1.02 -21.48 6.20
CA TYR A 131 0.27 -22.00 6.66
C TYR A 131 1.41 -21.74 5.67
N ASP A 132 1.11 -21.65 4.39
CA ASP A 132 2.05 -21.43 3.29
C ASP A 132 2.28 -19.96 2.95
N LYS A 133 1.47 -19.06 3.48
CA LYS A 133 1.54 -17.61 3.21
C LYS A 133 1.32 -16.78 4.46
N TRP A 134 1.91 -15.60 4.48
CA TRP A 134 1.65 -14.60 5.52
C TRP A 134 0.33 -13.88 5.24
N VAL A 135 -0.43 -13.63 6.30
CA VAL A 135 -1.66 -12.82 6.26
C VAL A 135 -1.64 -11.80 7.40
N SER A 136 -2.38 -10.70 7.23
CA SER A 136 -2.54 -9.71 8.30
C SER A 136 -3.25 -10.33 9.51
N VAL A 137 -2.71 -10.09 10.69
CA VAL A 137 -3.38 -10.48 11.96
C VAL A 137 -4.75 -9.82 12.04
N THR A 138 -4.87 -8.55 11.67
CA THR A 138 -6.13 -7.79 11.71
C THR A 138 -7.20 -8.44 10.84
N ASP A 139 -6.86 -8.87 9.60
CA ASP A 139 -7.83 -9.49 8.70
C ASP A 139 -8.44 -10.78 9.29
N ILE A 140 -7.65 -11.54 10.05
CA ILE A 140 -8.14 -12.75 10.71
C ILE A 140 -8.92 -12.40 11.99
N LEU A 141 -8.43 -11.45 12.79
CA LEU A 141 -9.08 -11.07 14.05
C LEU A 141 -10.42 -10.37 13.84
N ASP A 142 -10.63 -9.66 12.74
CA ASP A 142 -11.92 -9.05 12.38
C ASP A 142 -13.02 -10.10 12.19
N MET A 143 -12.65 -11.37 11.94
CA MET A 143 -13.59 -12.49 11.83
C MET A 143 -13.89 -13.17 13.17
N ILE A 144 -13.19 -12.82 14.24
CA ILE A 144 -13.25 -13.49 15.56
C ILE A 144 -13.76 -12.49 16.61
N PRO A 145 -14.80 -12.80 17.40
CA PRO A 145 -15.32 -11.92 18.43
C PRO A 145 -14.41 -11.90 19.69
N LEU A 146 -13.14 -11.62 19.49
CA LEU A 146 -12.13 -11.56 20.54
C LEU A 146 -12.27 -10.27 21.34
N LYS A 147 -12.63 -10.36 22.62
CA LYS A 147 -12.81 -9.22 23.53
C LYS A 147 -11.62 -9.11 24.47
N VAL A 148 -10.53 -8.56 23.97
CA VAL A 148 -9.30 -8.28 24.73
C VAL A 148 -8.77 -6.91 24.30
N ASP A 149 -8.03 -6.23 25.19
CA ASP A 149 -7.53 -4.87 24.93
C ASP A 149 -6.49 -4.83 23.78
N THR A 150 -5.67 -5.87 23.67
CA THR A 150 -4.62 -5.99 22.65
C THR A 150 -4.73 -7.35 21.93
N PRO A 151 -5.66 -7.49 20.95
CA PRO A 151 -5.91 -8.75 20.28
C PRO A 151 -4.68 -9.35 19.60
N GLU A 152 -3.84 -8.52 19.01
CA GLU A 152 -2.62 -8.93 18.32
C GLU A 152 -1.58 -9.53 19.26
N GLU A 153 -1.35 -8.89 20.41
CA GLU A 153 -0.47 -9.44 21.46
C GLU A 153 -1.03 -10.73 22.06
N TYR A 154 -2.36 -10.80 22.20
CA TYR A 154 -3.03 -12.00 22.67
C TYR A 154 -2.74 -13.18 21.75
N VAL A 155 -2.90 -13.02 20.44
CA VAL A 155 -2.63 -14.06 19.45
C VAL A 155 -1.15 -14.44 19.39
N ASN A 156 -0.25 -13.48 19.57
CA ASN A 156 1.18 -13.78 19.68
C ASN A 156 1.49 -14.71 20.87
N LYS A 157 0.85 -14.47 22.00
CA LYS A 157 1.04 -15.29 23.22
C LYS A 157 0.25 -16.60 23.20
N HIS A 158 -0.93 -16.60 22.56
CA HIS A 158 -1.86 -17.72 22.51
C HIS A 158 -2.02 -18.20 21.07
N ARG A 159 -1.14 -19.10 20.66
CA ARG A 159 -1.08 -19.61 19.28
C ARG A 159 -2.29 -20.45 18.87
N GLN A 160 -3.03 -20.96 19.82
CA GLN A 160 -4.27 -21.72 19.61
C GLN A 160 -5.40 -21.01 20.32
N VAL A 161 -6.36 -20.52 19.53
CA VAL A 161 -7.53 -19.80 20.05
C VAL A 161 -8.78 -20.60 19.73
N GLU A 162 -9.56 -20.90 20.75
CA GLU A 162 -10.92 -21.43 20.62
C GLU A 162 -11.88 -20.50 21.34
N LEU A 163 -12.82 -19.95 20.60
CA LEU A 163 -13.87 -19.08 21.12
C LEU A 163 -15.24 -19.56 20.61
N LYS A 164 -16.29 -19.14 21.31
CA LYS A 164 -17.66 -19.30 20.87
C LYS A 164 -18.50 -18.06 21.18
N ASP A 165 -19.44 -17.78 20.36
CA ASP A 165 -20.54 -16.85 20.63
C ASP A 165 -21.89 -17.58 20.73
N THR A 166 -22.97 -16.88 20.50
CA THR A 166 -24.34 -17.44 20.55
C THR A 166 -24.67 -18.34 19.37
N ALA A 167 -23.88 -18.34 18.29
CA ALA A 167 -24.19 -19.01 17.04
C ALA A 167 -23.03 -19.90 16.51
N PHE A 168 -21.78 -19.56 16.81
CA PHE A 168 -20.61 -20.15 16.18
C PHE A 168 -19.50 -20.51 17.15
N TYR A 169 -18.69 -21.51 16.77
CA TYR A 169 -17.32 -21.71 17.24
C TYR A 169 -16.32 -21.11 16.27
N TYR A 170 -15.25 -20.58 16.83
CA TYR A 170 -14.09 -19.99 16.13
C TYR A 170 -12.84 -20.69 16.59
N PHE A 171 -12.09 -21.25 15.65
CA PHE A 171 -10.83 -21.92 15.92
C PHE A 171 -9.74 -21.28 15.08
N LEU A 172 -8.68 -20.82 15.73
CA LEU A 172 -7.50 -20.25 15.09
C LEU A 172 -6.27 -21.00 15.58
N ASN A 173 -5.46 -21.48 14.67
CA ASN A 173 -4.11 -21.98 14.96
C ASN A 173 -3.08 -21.11 14.25
N VAL A 174 -2.16 -20.53 15.01
CA VAL A 174 -1.08 -19.71 14.52
C VAL A 174 0.23 -20.48 14.61
N SER A 175 0.80 -20.83 13.47
CA SER A 175 2.09 -21.53 13.39
C SER A 175 3.26 -20.56 13.52
N ASP A 176 3.13 -19.41 12.89
CA ASP A 176 4.20 -18.40 12.90
C ASP A 176 3.62 -16.99 13.05
N TYR A 177 4.42 -16.06 13.58
CA TYR A 177 4.03 -14.68 13.85
C TYR A 177 5.21 -13.75 13.61
N ARG A 178 4.97 -12.66 12.90
CA ARG A 178 5.91 -11.54 12.77
C ARG A 178 5.28 -10.27 13.29
N GLY A 179 5.98 -9.61 14.21
CA GLY A 179 5.53 -8.39 14.87
C GLY A 179 5.83 -7.12 14.09
N VAL A 180 5.24 -6.01 14.55
CA VAL A 180 5.56 -4.66 14.08
C VAL A 180 7.06 -4.40 14.24
N GLY A 181 7.70 -3.78 13.23
CA GLY A 181 9.12 -3.48 13.22
C GLY A 181 10.03 -4.65 12.83
N GLU A 182 9.52 -5.87 12.69
CA GLU A 182 10.26 -6.98 12.09
C GLU A 182 10.37 -6.83 10.57
N GLU A 183 11.27 -7.61 9.95
CA GLU A 183 11.45 -7.57 8.49
C GLU A 183 10.19 -8.04 7.77
N LYS A 184 9.74 -7.20 6.82
CA LYS A 184 8.60 -7.51 5.97
C LYS A 184 8.94 -8.68 5.04
N PRO A 185 8.16 -9.77 4.97
CA PRO A 185 8.39 -10.84 4.01
C PRO A 185 8.42 -10.32 2.56
N TYR A 186 9.21 -10.97 1.70
CA TYR A 186 9.36 -10.54 0.30
C TYR A 186 8.03 -10.31 -0.41
N GLU A 187 7.08 -11.23 -0.27
CA GLU A 187 5.77 -11.15 -0.88
C GLU A 187 4.99 -9.87 -0.49
N PHE A 188 5.23 -9.33 0.72
CA PHE A 188 4.65 -8.07 1.19
C PHE A 188 5.49 -6.84 0.80
N ALA A 189 6.80 -6.99 0.70
CA ALA A 189 7.70 -5.92 0.31
C ALA A 189 7.78 -5.71 -1.21
N ARG A 190 7.46 -6.73 -2.00
CA ARG A 190 7.66 -6.77 -3.46
C ARG A 190 7.12 -5.55 -4.20
N SER A 191 5.90 -5.14 -3.91
CA SER A 191 5.29 -3.97 -4.57
C SER A 191 6.03 -2.68 -4.21
N GLU A 192 6.35 -2.51 -2.92
CA GLU A 192 7.07 -1.36 -2.40
C GLU A 192 8.49 -1.26 -3.01
N VAL A 193 9.20 -2.39 -3.09
CA VAL A 193 10.50 -2.48 -3.75
C VAL A 193 10.41 -2.12 -5.23
N LYS A 194 9.40 -2.66 -5.92
CA LYS A 194 9.16 -2.35 -7.34
C LYS A 194 8.94 -0.87 -7.56
N ASP A 195 8.08 -0.24 -6.77
CA ASP A 195 7.76 1.18 -6.88
C ASP A 195 9.00 2.05 -6.60
N LEU A 196 9.82 1.66 -5.62
CA LEU A 196 11.07 2.31 -5.31
C LEU A 196 12.05 2.24 -6.48
N LEU A 197 12.23 1.05 -7.08
CA LEU A 197 13.10 0.87 -8.25
C LEU A 197 12.61 1.62 -9.49
N VAL A 198 11.30 1.64 -9.74
CA VAL A 198 10.70 2.46 -10.80
C VAL A 198 11.01 3.94 -10.59
N ASN A 199 10.82 4.43 -9.38
CA ASN A 199 11.11 5.83 -9.05
C ASN A 199 12.62 6.14 -9.20
N GLN A 200 13.48 5.25 -8.76
CA GLN A 200 14.93 5.41 -8.93
C GLN A 200 15.33 5.45 -10.41
N LYS A 201 14.77 4.57 -11.24
CA LYS A 201 15.00 4.59 -12.69
C LYS A 201 14.52 5.90 -13.33
N ARG A 202 13.36 6.42 -12.90
CA ARG A 202 12.84 7.72 -13.38
C ARG A 202 13.77 8.87 -13.02
N VAL A 203 14.23 8.93 -11.79
CA VAL A 203 15.19 9.96 -11.33
C VAL A 203 16.48 9.87 -12.13
N ASN A 204 17.09 8.70 -12.23
CA ASN A 204 18.34 8.49 -12.96
C ASN A 204 18.20 8.84 -14.43
N PHE A 205 17.08 8.47 -15.07
CA PHE A 205 16.79 8.82 -16.46
C PHE A 205 16.72 10.34 -16.66
N MET A 206 16.03 11.06 -15.77
CA MET A 206 15.91 12.52 -15.86
C MET A 206 17.25 13.23 -15.61
N GLU A 207 18.06 12.73 -14.67
CA GLU A 207 19.42 13.25 -14.45
C GLU A 207 20.30 13.05 -15.68
N GLN A 208 20.20 11.88 -16.34
CA GLN A 208 20.92 11.64 -17.59
C GLN A 208 20.45 12.59 -18.70
N VAL A 209 19.14 12.77 -18.88
CA VAL A 209 18.59 13.73 -19.86
C VAL A 209 19.12 15.16 -19.63
N LYS A 210 19.12 15.62 -18.39
CA LYS A 210 19.65 16.95 -18.04
C LYS A 210 21.15 17.06 -18.33
N SER A 211 21.93 16.02 -17.97
CA SER A 211 23.36 15.96 -18.23
C SER A 211 23.66 16.01 -19.73
N ASP A 212 22.93 15.23 -20.53
CA ASP A 212 23.10 15.18 -21.99
C ASP A 212 22.74 16.54 -22.64
N LEU A 213 21.66 17.18 -22.21
CA LEU A 213 21.28 18.52 -22.68
C LEU A 213 22.35 19.56 -22.34
N TYR A 214 22.90 19.51 -21.14
CA TYR A 214 23.98 20.40 -20.72
C TYR A 214 25.24 20.18 -21.55
N GLN A 215 25.67 18.94 -21.74
CA GLN A 215 26.85 18.62 -22.53
C GLN A 215 26.69 19.05 -23.99
N GLN A 216 25.53 18.81 -24.60
CA GLN A 216 25.22 19.26 -25.94
C GLN A 216 25.28 20.80 -26.08
N ALA A 217 24.86 21.53 -25.06
CA ALA A 217 24.92 23.00 -25.03
C ALA A 217 26.36 23.52 -24.93
N VAL A 218 27.20 22.84 -24.16
CA VAL A 218 28.65 23.13 -24.08
C VAL A 218 29.34 22.87 -25.42
N ASP A 219 29.10 21.67 -26.01
CA ASP A 219 29.71 21.27 -27.29
C ASP A 219 29.34 22.24 -28.44
N LYS A 220 28.08 22.70 -28.44
CA LYS A 220 27.60 23.70 -29.42
C LYS A 220 27.95 25.13 -29.07
N LYS A 221 28.84 25.37 -28.07
CA LYS A 221 29.26 26.68 -27.60
C LYS A 221 28.10 27.62 -27.20
N LYS A 222 26.97 27.06 -26.79
CA LYS A 222 25.84 27.84 -26.23
C LYS A 222 26.10 28.27 -24.79
N ILE A 223 26.99 27.54 -24.11
CA ILE A 223 27.48 27.86 -22.77
C ILE A 223 28.97 28.08 -22.89
N ILE A 224 29.44 29.29 -22.51
CA ILE A 224 30.85 29.65 -22.52
C ILE A 224 31.22 30.08 -21.11
N TYR A 225 32.25 29.43 -20.56
CA TYR A 225 32.83 29.81 -19.27
C TYR A 225 33.93 30.87 -19.53
N ASN A 226 33.75 32.05 -19.00
CA ASN A 226 34.78 33.09 -18.96
C ASN A 226 35.42 33.00 -17.57
N TYR A 227 36.50 32.26 -17.45
CA TYR A 227 37.36 32.25 -16.26
C TYR A 227 38.30 33.43 -16.23
#